data_e409e5b1a69c8fac5774e30cff38a263
#
_entry.id   e409e5b1a69c8fac5774e30cff38a263
#
_cell.length_a   1.000
_cell.length_b   1.000
_cell.length_c   1.000
_cell.angle_alpha   90.00
_cell.angle_beta   90.00
_cell.angle_gamma   90.00
#
_symmetry.space_group_name_H-M   'P 1'
#
loop_
_entity.id
_entity.type
_entity.pdbx_description
1 polymer ?
#
loop_
_entity_poly.entity_id
_entity_poly.type
_entity_poly.pdbx_seq_one_letter_code
_entity_poly.pdbx_strand_id
1 'polypeptide(L)'
;MGRNTPGWRTIVRGVPTPAWILGGLVLLLALIVVGYRYQITLWDWLKLLIVPAVLAGGGIWFNKQQRDRELKIADKQRRRELEIADQRTQDEALQAYLGQMSQLLTDKGLRSKTHWLDDVRVTARARSSAALSRLDGERKRSVLQFLYEAQLINKDKKPLGDGPTESEARIVGLSGTDLTRADLRYLTLKEADLQGAILENANLRDAELNNINLGGAYLSEADFSNAKLKGARLVNAHLQRQDKLNLNGADVSGADLSGADLSGADLRGARGLSQEQIDLTIGSNKTELPEGLNRPQWWSKGIEEQRRIVQESEGREDEENSDPV
;
A
#
# COMPACT_ATOMS: atom_id res chain seq x y z
N MET A 1 -24.16 -0.86 34.18
CA MET A 1 -24.54 -2.17 33.60
C MET A 1 -23.26 -2.94 33.33
N GLY A 2 -22.88 -3.78 34.31
CA GLY A 2 -21.65 -4.58 34.27
C GLY A 2 -21.86 -5.85 33.48
N ARG A 3 -20.93 -6.18 32.59
CA ARG A 3 -20.88 -7.50 31.95
C ARG A 3 -19.84 -8.35 32.69
N ASN A 4 -20.36 -9.35 33.41
CA ASN A 4 -19.59 -10.41 34.05
C ASN A 4 -18.91 -11.27 32.97
N THR A 5 -17.58 -11.34 33.03
CA THR A 5 -16.81 -12.40 32.38
C THR A 5 -16.80 -13.62 33.30
N PRO A 6 -17.15 -14.82 32.87
CA PRO A 6 -17.03 -16.01 33.68
C PRO A 6 -15.55 -16.39 33.82
N GLY A 7 -15.09 -16.41 35.09
CA GLY A 7 -13.76 -16.81 35.46
C GLY A 7 -13.52 -18.30 35.24
N TRP A 8 -12.44 -18.62 34.59
CA TRP A 8 -11.86 -19.97 34.44
C TRP A 8 -11.10 -20.39 35.72
N ARG A 9 -11.75 -20.35 36.87
CA ARG A 9 -11.23 -20.93 38.08
C ARG A 9 -12.26 -21.91 38.65
N THR A 10 -11.82 -23.11 38.87
CA THR A 10 -12.41 -24.31 39.44
C THR A 10 -12.78 -25.37 38.40
N ILE A 11 -11.89 -26.33 38.28
CA ILE A 11 -12.10 -27.77 38.44
C ILE A 11 -10.69 -28.42 38.32
N VAL A 12 -9.89 -28.26 39.37
CA VAL A 12 -8.90 -29.31 39.70
C VAL A 12 -9.43 -29.95 40.99
N ARG A 13 -10.54 -30.70 40.86
CA ARG A 13 -10.89 -31.70 41.88
C ARG A 13 -9.93 -32.85 41.70
N GLY A 14 -9.31 -33.28 42.80
CA GLY A 14 -8.35 -34.37 42.87
C GLY A 14 -8.79 -35.56 42.04
N VAL A 15 -8.00 -35.89 41.03
CA VAL A 15 -8.08 -37.15 40.33
C VAL A 15 -7.72 -38.20 41.41
N PRO A 16 -8.65 -39.10 41.80
CA PRO A 16 -8.27 -40.19 42.71
C PRO A 16 -7.14 -40.93 42.00
N THR A 17 -6.04 -41.21 42.76
CA THR A 17 -4.96 -42.03 42.25
C THR A 17 -5.60 -43.24 41.62
N PRO A 18 -5.59 -43.36 40.30
CA PRO A 18 -6.50 -44.29 39.67
C PRO A 18 -6.11 -45.69 40.03
N ALA A 19 -7.09 -46.53 40.34
CA ALA A 19 -6.93 -47.95 40.70
C ALA A 19 -6.04 -48.68 39.65
N TRP A 20 -5.91 -48.20 38.44
CA TRP A 20 -5.02 -48.75 37.43
C TRP A 20 -3.51 -48.50 37.71
N ILE A 21 -3.11 -47.43 38.48
CA ILE A 21 -1.72 -47.25 38.92
C ILE A 21 -1.38 -48.29 39.97
N LEU A 22 -2.28 -48.53 40.96
CA LEU A 22 -2.13 -49.60 41.93
C LEU A 22 -2.17 -50.97 41.27
N GLY A 23 -3.10 -51.21 40.31
CA GLY A 23 -3.18 -52.42 39.53
C GLY A 23 -1.91 -52.64 38.68
N GLY A 24 -1.36 -51.60 38.09
CA GLY A 24 -0.10 -51.62 37.35
C GLY A 24 1.11 -51.99 38.23
N LEU A 25 1.18 -51.41 39.44
CA LEU A 25 2.22 -51.74 40.42
C LEU A 25 2.14 -53.19 40.91
N VAL A 26 0.95 -53.68 41.18
CA VAL A 26 0.70 -55.08 41.57
C VAL A 26 1.09 -56.04 40.44
N LEU A 27 0.73 -55.72 39.21
CA LEU A 27 1.08 -56.52 38.04
C LEU A 27 2.58 -56.51 37.79
N LEU A 28 3.24 -55.37 37.97
CA LEU A 28 4.70 -55.26 37.88
C LEU A 28 5.43 -56.08 38.94
N LEU A 29 4.95 -56.04 40.20
CA LEU A 29 5.45 -56.90 41.29
C LEU A 29 5.24 -58.40 40.99
N ALA A 30 4.06 -58.79 40.49
CA ALA A 30 3.78 -60.18 40.09
C ALA A 30 4.71 -60.64 38.96
N LEU A 31 4.95 -59.78 37.96
CA LEU A 31 5.88 -60.04 36.91
C LEU A 31 7.33 -60.17 37.38
N ILE A 32 7.77 -59.34 38.35
CA ILE A 32 9.09 -59.46 38.97
C ILE A 32 9.24 -60.80 39.70
N VAL A 33 8.23 -61.22 40.47
CA VAL A 33 8.22 -62.50 41.21
C VAL A 33 8.27 -63.70 40.24
N VAL A 34 7.50 -63.65 39.15
CA VAL A 34 7.49 -64.67 38.10
C VAL A 34 8.84 -64.69 37.38
N GLY A 35 9.42 -63.58 37.05
CA GLY A 35 10.75 -63.46 36.44
C GLY A 35 11.86 -64.05 37.28
N TYR A 36 11.81 -63.82 38.60
CA TYR A 36 12.76 -64.38 39.55
C TYR A 36 12.67 -65.93 39.63
N ARG A 37 11.48 -66.46 39.51
CA ARG A 37 11.24 -67.91 39.54
C ARG A 37 11.67 -68.64 38.24
N TYR A 38 11.71 -67.98 37.08
CA TYR A 38 12.04 -68.55 35.77
C TYR A 38 13.42 -68.13 35.24
N GLN A 39 14.26 -67.48 36.07
CA GLN A 39 15.60 -66.99 35.71
C GLN A 39 15.60 -66.11 34.40
N ILE A 40 14.51 -65.40 34.19
CA ILE A 40 14.41 -64.47 33.07
C ILE A 40 15.36 -63.31 33.35
N THR A 41 16.31 -63.02 32.47
CA THR A 41 17.27 -61.96 32.62
C THR A 41 16.59 -60.58 32.50
N LEU A 42 17.17 -59.59 33.19
CA LEU A 42 16.71 -58.18 33.11
C LEU A 42 16.66 -57.72 31.67
N TRP A 43 17.50 -58.27 30.82
CA TRP A 43 17.57 -58.03 29.38
C TRP A 43 16.35 -58.55 28.60
N ASP A 44 15.79 -59.67 28.98
CA ASP A 44 14.59 -60.21 28.32
C ASP A 44 13.34 -59.40 28.67
N TRP A 45 13.26 -58.88 29.94
CA TRP A 45 12.24 -57.92 30.34
C TRP A 45 12.34 -56.60 29.59
N LEU A 46 13.58 -56.10 29.39
CA LEU A 46 13.83 -54.87 28.63
C LEU A 46 13.40 -55.01 27.15
N LYS A 47 13.69 -56.15 26.50
CA LYS A 47 13.22 -56.42 25.14
C LYS A 47 11.70 -56.42 25.05
N LEU A 48 11.00 -56.98 26.03
CA LEU A 48 9.54 -57.10 26.05
C LEU A 48 8.84 -55.72 26.23
N LEU A 49 9.51 -54.78 26.89
CA LEU A 49 9.02 -53.42 27.14
C LEU A 49 9.46 -52.44 26.06
N ILE A 50 10.67 -52.54 25.54
CA ILE A 50 11.23 -51.57 24.58
C ILE A 50 10.45 -51.61 23.28
N VAL A 51 10.15 -52.78 22.73
CA VAL A 51 9.49 -52.91 21.44
C VAL A 51 8.09 -52.26 21.43
N PRO A 52 7.19 -52.56 22.38
CA PRO A 52 5.90 -51.86 22.45
C PRO A 52 6.02 -50.37 22.71
N ALA A 53 6.99 -49.95 23.57
CA ALA A 53 7.21 -48.53 23.89
C ALA A 53 7.70 -47.77 22.64
N VAL A 54 8.62 -48.33 21.86
CA VAL A 54 9.11 -47.71 20.63
C VAL A 54 8.01 -47.64 19.57
N LEU A 55 7.21 -48.74 19.43
CA LEU A 55 6.08 -48.73 18.51
C LEU A 55 5.00 -47.74 18.92
N ALA A 56 4.66 -47.64 20.21
CA ALA A 56 3.69 -46.70 20.70
C ALA A 56 4.20 -45.24 20.56
N GLY A 57 5.45 -44.96 20.97
CA GLY A 57 6.09 -43.66 20.83
C GLY A 57 6.23 -43.22 19.37
N GLY A 58 6.70 -44.14 18.51
CA GLY A 58 6.81 -43.96 17.08
C GLY A 58 5.46 -43.70 16.41
N GLY A 59 4.44 -44.47 16.80
CA GLY A 59 3.07 -44.25 16.32
C GLY A 59 2.47 -42.92 16.72
N ILE A 60 2.65 -42.51 17.96
CA ILE A 60 2.20 -41.19 18.46
C ILE A 60 2.95 -40.05 17.75
N TRP A 61 4.27 -40.16 17.59
CA TRP A 61 5.09 -39.19 16.90
C TRP A 61 4.70 -39.08 15.41
N PHE A 62 4.56 -40.21 14.71
CA PHE A 62 4.15 -40.24 13.32
C PHE A 62 2.75 -39.65 13.10
N ASN A 63 1.79 -40.02 13.95
CA ASN A 63 0.43 -39.51 13.89
C ASN A 63 0.35 -37.98 14.20
N LYS A 64 1.19 -37.48 15.13
CA LYS A 64 1.33 -36.05 15.38
C LYS A 64 1.89 -35.34 14.16
N GLN A 65 2.95 -35.88 13.56
CA GLN A 65 3.59 -35.27 12.40
C GLN A 65 2.67 -35.28 11.16
N GLN A 66 1.86 -36.31 11.00
CA GLN A 66 0.87 -36.41 9.94
C GLN A 66 -0.24 -35.35 10.13
N ARG A 67 -0.78 -35.22 11.33
CA ARG A 67 -1.75 -34.16 11.66
C ARG A 67 -1.19 -32.76 11.43
N ASP A 68 0.03 -32.51 11.83
CA ASP A 68 0.67 -31.20 11.62
C ASP A 68 0.86 -30.89 10.12
N ARG A 69 1.12 -31.90 9.29
CA ARG A 69 1.17 -31.74 7.83
C ARG A 69 -0.21 -31.48 7.24
N GLU A 70 -1.22 -32.21 7.66
CA GLU A 70 -2.62 -32.02 7.20
C GLU A 70 -3.14 -30.64 7.57
N LEU A 71 -2.88 -30.16 8.80
CA LEU A 71 -3.24 -28.81 9.23
C LEU A 71 -2.55 -27.73 8.38
N LYS A 72 -1.25 -27.90 8.10
CA LYS A 72 -0.52 -26.97 7.23
C LYS A 72 -1.06 -26.95 5.80
N ILE A 73 -1.45 -28.09 5.26
CA ILE A 73 -2.04 -28.20 3.92
C ILE A 73 -3.42 -27.54 3.92
N ALA A 74 -4.26 -27.84 4.92
CA ALA A 74 -5.59 -27.24 5.05
C ALA A 74 -5.52 -25.72 5.20
N ASP A 75 -4.61 -25.19 6.03
CA ASP A 75 -4.38 -23.76 6.19
C ASP A 75 -3.93 -23.10 4.87
N LYS A 76 -3.03 -23.77 4.14
CA LYS A 76 -2.57 -23.28 2.83
C LYS A 76 -3.69 -23.28 1.79
N GLN A 77 -4.53 -24.30 1.77
CA GLN A 77 -5.69 -24.36 0.89
C GLN A 77 -6.69 -23.25 1.23
N ARG A 78 -7.02 -23.09 2.52
CA ARG A 78 -7.92 -22.04 2.99
C ARG A 78 -7.44 -20.64 2.64
N ARG A 79 -6.13 -20.37 2.79
CA ARG A 79 -5.55 -19.07 2.38
C ARG A 79 -5.70 -18.84 0.88
N ARG A 80 -5.44 -19.87 0.05
CA ARG A 80 -5.61 -19.77 -1.40
C ARG A 80 -7.07 -19.54 -1.81
N GLU A 81 -8.01 -20.22 -1.14
CA GLU A 81 -9.44 -20.02 -1.41
C GLU A 81 -9.89 -18.61 -1.07
N LEU A 82 -9.43 -18.05 0.07
CA LEU A 82 -9.70 -16.67 0.45
C LEU A 82 -9.09 -15.68 -0.54
N GLU A 83 -7.87 -15.91 -0.98
CA GLU A 83 -7.19 -15.08 -1.98
C GLU A 83 -7.92 -15.10 -3.33
N ILE A 84 -8.35 -16.28 -3.80
CA ILE A 84 -9.13 -16.42 -5.04
C ILE A 84 -10.50 -15.72 -4.89
N ALA A 85 -11.16 -15.86 -3.74
CA ALA A 85 -12.44 -15.21 -3.48
C ALA A 85 -12.30 -13.68 -3.46
N ASP A 86 -11.24 -13.15 -2.84
CA ASP A 86 -10.94 -11.72 -2.84
C ASP A 86 -10.66 -11.21 -4.26
N GLN A 87 -9.81 -11.90 -5.02
CA GLN A 87 -9.53 -11.54 -6.42
C GLN A 87 -10.80 -11.49 -7.27
N ARG A 88 -11.70 -12.47 -7.14
CA ARG A 88 -12.99 -12.46 -7.85
C ARG A 88 -13.84 -11.26 -7.46
N THR A 89 -13.93 -10.95 -6.18
CA THR A 89 -14.68 -9.78 -5.70
C THR A 89 -14.12 -8.49 -6.27
N GLN A 90 -12.81 -8.37 -6.34
CA GLN A 90 -12.13 -7.21 -6.93
C GLN A 90 -12.37 -7.13 -8.45
N ASP A 91 -12.33 -8.27 -9.18
CA ASP A 91 -12.62 -8.31 -10.62
C ASP A 91 -14.07 -7.95 -10.92
N GLU A 92 -15.01 -8.46 -10.15
CA GLU A 92 -16.44 -8.12 -10.28
C GLU A 92 -16.68 -6.62 -10.04
N ALA A 93 -16.01 -6.04 -9.03
CA ALA A 93 -16.10 -4.60 -8.76
C ALA A 93 -15.54 -3.75 -9.91
N LEU A 94 -14.39 -4.15 -10.49
CA LEU A 94 -13.82 -3.50 -11.66
C LEU A 94 -14.75 -3.60 -12.88
N GLN A 95 -15.27 -4.79 -13.19
CA GLN A 95 -16.19 -5.00 -14.30
C GLN A 95 -17.48 -4.19 -14.14
N ALA A 96 -18.04 -4.16 -12.94
CA ALA A 96 -19.22 -3.36 -12.64
C ALA A 96 -18.94 -1.86 -12.86
N TYR A 97 -17.78 -1.36 -12.41
CA TYR A 97 -17.38 0.02 -12.64
C TYR A 97 -17.24 0.34 -14.13
N LEU A 98 -16.50 -0.48 -14.89
CA LEU A 98 -16.29 -0.27 -16.34
C LEU A 98 -17.62 -0.31 -17.10
N GLY A 99 -18.52 -1.24 -16.79
CA GLY A 99 -19.85 -1.33 -17.39
C GLY A 99 -20.69 -0.08 -17.11
N GLN A 100 -20.72 0.39 -15.88
CA GLN A 100 -21.44 1.60 -15.48
C GLN A 100 -20.85 2.87 -16.15
N MET A 101 -19.53 2.98 -16.24
CA MET A 101 -18.89 4.12 -16.92
C MET A 101 -19.15 4.10 -18.42
N SER A 102 -19.12 2.91 -19.04
CA SER A 102 -19.49 2.75 -20.45
C SER A 102 -20.92 3.22 -20.72
N GLN A 103 -21.88 2.88 -19.87
CA GLN A 103 -23.27 3.39 -19.98
C GLN A 103 -23.34 4.92 -19.86
N LEU A 104 -22.57 5.52 -18.94
CA LEU A 104 -22.53 6.99 -18.84
C LEU A 104 -21.95 7.64 -20.12
N LEU A 105 -20.99 6.98 -20.76
CA LEU A 105 -20.39 7.47 -21.98
C LEU A 105 -21.34 7.35 -23.19
N THR A 106 -22.02 6.21 -23.36
CA THR A 106 -22.84 5.90 -24.53
C THR A 106 -24.25 6.46 -24.37
N ASP A 107 -24.94 6.09 -23.30
CA ASP A 107 -26.38 6.34 -23.15
C ASP A 107 -26.68 7.71 -22.55
N LYS A 108 -25.82 8.20 -21.68
CA LYS A 108 -26.01 9.47 -20.95
C LYS A 108 -25.21 10.64 -21.57
N GLY A 109 -24.41 10.37 -22.58
CA GLY A 109 -23.63 11.41 -23.27
C GLY A 109 -22.65 12.16 -22.36
N LEU A 110 -21.93 11.44 -21.48
CA LEU A 110 -21.02 12.04 -20.49
C LEU A 110 -20.05 13.07 -21.09
N ARG A 111 -19.56 12.83 -22.30
CA ARG A 111 -18.64 13.74 -23.01
C ARG A 111 -19.31 15.02 -23.53
N SER A 112 -20.61 14.96 -23.84
CA SER A 112 -21.35 16.11 -24.36
C SER A 112 -21.83 17.08 -23.29
N LYS A 113 -21.73 16.68 -22.01
CA LYS A 113 -22.10 17.51 -20.87
C LYS A 113 -20.99 18.51 -20.58
N THR A 114 -21.32 19.79 -20.66
CA THR A 114 -20.33 20.88 -20.54
C THR A 114 -20.23 21.46 -19.13
N HIS A 115 -21.30 21.33 -18.34
CA HIS A 115 -21.31 21.90 -16.98
C HIS A 115 -20.77 20.90 -15.95
N TRP A 116 -19.89 21.36 -15.06
CA TRP A 116 -19.22 20.50 -14.04
C TRP A 116 -20.19 19.95 -12.97
N LEU A 117 -21.31 20.64 -12.72
CA LEU A 117 -22.40 20.19 -11.83
C LEU A 117 -23.44 19.31 -12.53
N ASP A 118 -23.27 18.96 -13.81
CA ASP A 118 -24.16 18.05 -14.48
C ASP A 118 -24.22 16.71 -13.71
N ASP A 119 -25.41 16.23 -13.42
CA ASP A 119 -25.63 15.01 -12.61
C ASP A 119 -24.85 13.80 -13.16
N VAL A 120 -24.67 13.73 -14.47
CA VAL A 120 -23.91 12.66 -15.11
C VAL A 120 -22.41 12.77 -14.80
N ARG A 121 -21.84 13.98 -14.82
CA ARG A 121 -20.45 14.22 -14.44
C ARG A 121 -20.22 14.00 -12.96
N VAL A 122 -21.12 14.50 -12.11
CA VAL A 122 -21.08 14.28 -10.66
C VAL A 122 -21.12 12.77 -10.34
N THR A 123 -22.01 12.05 -11.02
CA THR A 123 -22.12 10.58 -10.87
C THR A 123 -20.84 9.88 -11.31
N ALA A 124 -20.26 10.26 -12.45
CA ALA A 124 -19.00 9.68 -12.95
C ALA A 124 -17.85 9.89 -11.95
N ARG A 125 -17.69 11.11 -11.41
CA ARG A 125 -16.67 11.41 -10.40
C ARG A 125 -16.86 10.59 -9.13
N ALA A 126 -18.08 10.56 -8.58
CA ALA A 126 -18.39 9.82 -7.37
C ALA A 126 -18.10 8.32 -7.51
N ARG A 127 -18.49 7.74 -8.64
CA ARG A 127 -18.21 6.32 -8.95
C ARG A 127 -16.74 6.03 -9.11
N SER A 128 -15.99 6.90 -9.79
CA SER A 128 -14.55 6.73 -9.97
C SER A 128 -13.80 6.83 -8.64
N SER A 129 -14.13 7.81 -7.81
CA SER A 129 -13.56 7.94 -6.46
C SER A 129 -13.88 6.72 -5.58
N ALA A 130 -15.13 6.26 -5.59
CA ALA A 130 -15.54 5.07 -4.82
C ALA A 130 -14.86 3.79 -5.33
N ALA A 131 -14.67 3.63 -6.63
CA ALA A 131 -13.95 2.50 -7.20
C ALA A 131 -12.47 2.53 -6.79
N LEU A 132 -11.80 3.68 -6.96
CA LEU A 132 -10.39 3.85 -6.64
C LEU A 132 -10.09 3.65 -5.15
N SER A 133 -11.01 3.98 -4.25
CA SER A 133 -10.82 3.76 -2.81
C SER A 133 -10.97 2.28 -2.38
N ARG A 134 -11.65 1.45 -3.17
CA ARG A 134 -11.99 0.06 -2.80
C ARG A 134 -11.17 -1.00 -3.52
N LEU A 135 -10.65 -0.68 -4.70
CA LEU A 135 -9.88 -1.59 -5.53
C LEU A 135 -8.44 -1.71 -5.05
N ASP A 136 -7.84 -2.87 -5.31
CA ASP A 136 -6.41 -3.09 -5.10
C ASP A 136 -5.54 -2.31 -6.09
N GLY A 137 -4.22 -2.35 -5.88
CA GLY A 137 -3.27 -1.54 -6.65
C GLY A 137 -3.27 -1.82 -8.16
N GLU A 138 -3.45 -3.07 -8.56
CA GLU A 138 -3.46 -3.47 -9.97
C GLU A 138 -4.76 -3.01 -10.67
N ARG A 139 -5.88 -3.14 -9.98
CA ARG A 139 -7.17 -2.74 -10.53
C ARG A 139 -7.38 -1.23 -10.51
N LYS A 140 -6.78 -0.50 -9.54
CA LYS A 140 -6.67 0.97 -9.59
C LYS A 140 -6.00 1.42 -10.89
N ARG A 141 -4.92 0.75 -11.31
CA ARG A 141 -4.27 1.00 -12.60
C ARG A 141 -5.23 0.86 -13.77
N SER A 142 -6.01 -0.23 -13.82
CA SER A 142 -6.95 -0.47 -14.91
C SER A 142 -8.03 0.61 -15.01
N VAL A 143 -8.51 1.09 -13.85
CA VAL A 143 -9.44 2.24 -13.80
C VAL A 143 -8.81 3.51 -14.34
N LEU A 144 -7.59 3.85 -13.91
CA LEU A 144 -6.90 5.05 -14.34
C LEU A 144 -6.55 5.00 -15.84
N GLN A 145 -6.12 3.84 -16.33
CA GLN A 145 -5.86 3.62 -17.76
C GLN A 145 -7.13 3.83 -18.58
N PHE A 146 -8.24 3.24 -18.18
CA PHE A 146 -9.54 3.44 -18.84
C PHE A 146 -9.94 4.92 -18.85
N LEU A 147 -9.83 5.62 -17.70
CA LEU A 147 -10.16 7.03 -17.61
C LEU A 147 -9.28 7.92 -18.52
N TYR A 148 -8.00 7.58 -18.61
CA TYR A 148 -7.05 8.29 -19.46
C TYR A 148 -7.34 8.05 -20.96
N GLU A 149 -7.48 6.79 -21.37
CA GLU A 149 -7.77 6.41 -22.77
C GLU A 149 -9.14 6.94 -23.23
N ALA A 150 -10.12 6.93 -22.32
CA ALA A 150 -11.43 7.54 -22.57
C ALA A 150 -11.39 9.09 -22.54
N GLN A 151 -10.24 9.72 -22.32
CA GLN A 151 -10.05 11.17 -22.25
C GLN A 151 -10.96 11.84 -21.19
N LEU A 152 -11.22 11.17 -20.07
CA LEU A 152 -12.10 11.67 -19.02
C LEU A 152 -11.35 12.47 -17.95
N ILE A 153 -10.03 12.27 -17.83
CA ILE A 153 -9.17 12.92 -16.82
C ILE A 153 -8.15 13.88 -17.41
N ASN A 154 -8.06 13.94 -18.74
CA ASN A 154 -7.14 14.85 -19.40
C ASN A 154 -7.75 16.25 -19.50
N LYS A 155 -6.87 17.25 -19.61
CA LYS A 155 -7.27 18.62 -19.87
C LYS A 155 -7.89 18.72 -21.27
N ASP A 156 -9.14 19.14 -21.36
CA ASP A 156 -9.75 19.43 -22.67
C ASP A 156 -8.92 20.53 -23.33
N LYS A 157 -8.36 20.23 -24.52
CA LYS A 157 -7.51 21.16 -25.28
C LYS A 157 -8.23 22.39 -25.82
N LYS A 158 -9.53 22.54 -25.56
CA LYS A 158 -10.35 23.64 -26.04
C LYS A 158 -10.97 24.43 -24.92
N PRO A 159 -10.48 25.65 -24.64
CA PRO A 159 -11.23 26.57 -23.80
C PRO A 159 -12.54 26.90 -24.54
N LEU A 160 -13.65 26.44 -24.00
CA LEU A 160 -14.96 26.93 -24.44
C LEU A 160 -15.13 28.31 -23.80
N GLY A 161 -14.81 29.39 -24.60
CA GLY A 161 -15.20 30.77 -24.32
C GLY A 161 -15.08 31.20 -22.84
N ASP A 162 -15.50 32.37 -22.42
CA ASP A 162 -15.42 32.92 -21.05
C ASP A 162 -15.94 32.00 -19.91
N GLY A 163 -15.56 30.73 -19.96
CA GLY A 163 -16.05 29.63 -19.13
C GLY A 163 -15.04 29.18 -18.07
N PRO A 164 -15.40 28.15 -17.33
CA PRO A 164 -14.89 27.76 -16.03
C PRO A 164 -13.37 27.54 -15.94
N THR A 165 -12.84 27.65 -14.73
CA THR A 165 -11.43 27.40 -14.39
C THR A 165 -10.95 26.05 -14.93
N GLU A 166 -9.64 25.91 -15.16
CA GLU A 166 -9.01 24.69 -15.71
C GLU A 166 -9.42 23.37 -15.03
N SER A 167 -9.82 23.44 -13.74
CA SER A 167 -10.31 22.27 -13.00
C SER A 167 -11.70 21.80 -13.44
N GLU A 168 -12.46 22.68 -14.08
CA GLU A 168 -13.85 22.41 -14.53
C GLU A 168 -13.91 21.76 -15.92
N ALA A 169 -12.81 21.83 -16.69
CA ALA A 169 -12.73 21.24 -18.03
C ALA A 169 -12.62 19.71 -18.00
N ARG A 170 -12.16 19.12 -16.88
CA ARG A 170 -12.02 17.67 -16.74
C ARG A 170 -13.37 17.02 -16.43
N ILE A 171 -13.70 15.94 -17.13
CA ILE A 171 -14.97 15.22 -16.94
C ILE A 171 -14.95 14.48 -15.61
N VAL A 172 -13.83 13.81 -15.28
CA VAL A 172 -13.59 13.13 -14.00
C VAL A 172 -12.36 13.74 -13.33
N GLY A 173 -12.55 14.39 -12.19
CA GLY A 173 -11.45 14.88 -11.38
C GLY A 173 -10.89 13.77 -10.52
N LEU A 174 -9.57 13.72 -10.39
CA LEU A 174 -8.85 12.76 -9.53
C LEU A 174 -8.27 13.45 -8.28
N SER A 175 -8.61 14.72 -8.05
CA SER A 175 -8.13 15.44 -6.87
C SER A 175 -8.59 14.77 -5.58
N GLY A 176 -7.67 14.57 -4.63
CA GLY A 176 -7.94 13.93 -3.35
C GLY A 176 -8.27 12.44 -3.42
N THR A 177 -8.06 11.77 -4.56
CA THR A 177 -8.34 10.33 -4.68
C THR A 177 -7.34 9.48 -3.91
N ASP A 178 -7.82 8.35 -3.36
CA ASP A 178 -6.99 7.36 -2.70
C ASP A 178 -6.37 6.39 -3.71
N LEU A 179 -5.09 6.59 -3.97
CA LEU A 179 -4.23 5.75 -4.80
C LEU A 179 -3.15 5.04 -3.97
N THR A 180 -3.37 4.89 -2.66
CA THR A 180 -2.46 4.17 -1.77
C THR A 180 -2.16 2.79 -2.33
N ARG A 181 -0.85 2.44 -2.37
CA ARG A 181 -0.33 1.16 -2.89
C ARG A 181 -0.75 0.83 -4.33
N ALA A 182 -1.14 1.83 -5.13
CA ALA A 182 -1.47 1.61 -6.53
C ALA A 182 -0.23 1.18 -7.32
N ASP A 183 -0.38 0.17 -8.18
CA ASP A 183 0.65 -0.21 -9.15
C ASP A 183 0.43 0.56 -10.45
N LEU A 184 1.11 1.69 -10.59
CA LEU A 184 0.99 2.62 -11.71
C LEU A 184 2.22 2.59 -12.64
N ARG A 185 3.01 1.52 -12.59
CA ARG A 185 4.20 1.37 -13.44
C ARG A 185 3.84 1.44 -14.91
N TYR A 186 4.66 2.16 -15.68
CA TYR A 186 4.52 2.33 -17.12
C TYR A 186 3.20 3.01 -17.56
N LEU A 187 2.41 3.52 -16.61
CA LEU A 187 1.13 4.17 -16.92
C LEU A 187 1.38 5.56 -17.50
N THR A 188 0.57 5.94 -18.48
CA THR A 188 0.55 7.29 -19.04
C THR A 188 -0.57 8.10 -18.37
N LEU A 189 -0.20 9.18 -17.68
CA LEU A 189 -1.13 10.12 -17.01
C LEU A 189 -0.70 11.58 -17.27
N LYS A 190 -0.29 11.88 -18.51
CA LYS A 190 0.12 13.23 -18.90
C LYS A 190 -1.02 14.22 -18.68
N GLU A 191 -0.69 15.38 -18.12
CA GLU A 191 -1.63 16.49 -17.85
C GLU A 191 -2.79 16.14 -16.91
N ALA A 192 -2.76 14.97 -16.26
CA ALA A 192 -3.75 14.58 -15.27
C ALA A 192 -3.66 15.46 -14.01
N ASP A 193 -4.80 15.62 -13.32
CA ASP A 193 -4.89 16.37 -12.08
C ASP A 193 -5.05 15.42 -10.89
N LEU A 194 -3.97 15.26 -10.16
CA LEU A 194 -3.88 14.45 -8.93
C LEU A 194 -3.63 15.37 -7.71
N GLN A 195 -4.08 16.61 -7.75
CA GLN A 195 -3.92 17.54 -6.64
C GLN A 195 -4.50 16.95 -5.35
N GLY A 196 -3.70 16.92 -4.27
CA GLY A 196 -4.11 16.39 -2.98
C GLY A 196 -4.35 14.88 -2.96
N ALA A 197 -4.05 14.14 -4.04
CA ALA A 197 -4.22 12.69 -4.07
C ALA A 197 -3.30 11.97 -3.06
N ILE A 198 -3.76 10.83 -2.55
CA ILE A 198 -2.99 9.99 -1.61
C ILE A 198 -2.30 8.91 -2.42
N LEU A 199 -0.99 9.05 -2.61
CA LEU A 199 -0.12 8.14 -3.38
C LEU A 199 0.88 7.39 -2.47
N GLU A 200 0.55 7.26 -1.20
CA GLU A 200 1.41 6.57 -0.23
C GLU A 200 1.70 5.14 -0.68
N ASN A 201 3.00 4.78 -0.71
CA ASN A 201 3.46 3.47 -1.18
C ASN A 201 3.04 3.14 -2.64
N ALA A 202 2.66 4.11 -3.46
CA ALA A 202 2.32 3.87 -4.86
C ALA A 202 3.60 3.65 -5.68
N ASN A 203 3.52 2.76 -6.67
CA ASN A 203 4.61 2.46 -7.57
C ASN A 203 4.36 3.11 -8.95
N LEU A 204 5.08 4.19 -9.23
CA LEU A 204 4.99 4.97 -10.48
C LEU A 204 6.26 4.84 -11.33
N ARG A 205 7.03 3.75 -11.14
CA ARG A 205 8.26 3.52 -11.90
C ARG A 205 7.99 3.54 -13.39
N ASP A 206 8.88 4.21 -14.13
CA ASP A 206 8.83 4.29 -15.59
C ASP A 206 7.51 4.88 -16.13
N ALA A 207 6.70 5.56 -15.30
CA ALA A 207 5.44 6.19 -15.70
C ALA A 207 5.67 7.47 -16.53
N GLU A 208 4.74 7.79 -17.43
CA GLU A 208 4.74 9.03 -18.21
C GLU A 208 3.79 10.06 -17.58
N LEU A 209 4.36 11.00 -16.80
CA LEU A 209 3.64 11.94 -15.93
C LEU A 209 3.93 13.41 -16.33
N ASN A 210 4.30 13.67 -17.56
CA ASN A 210 4.63 15.03 -17.99
C ASN A 210 3.44 15.98 -17.78
N ASN A 211 3.71 17.16 -17.21
CA ASN A 211 2.73 18.19 -16.87
C ASN A 211 1.61 17.72 -15.90
N ILE A 212 1.84 16.65 -15.13
CA ILE A 212 0.89 16.20 -14.11
C ILE A 212 0.83 17.22 -12.96
N ASN A 213 -0.35 17.41 -12.38
CA ASN A 213 -0.53 18.21 -11.18
C ASN A 213 -0.59 17.30 -9.94
N LEU A 214 0.45 17.32 -9.12
CA LEU A 214 0.60 16.62 -7.84
C LEU A 214 0.65 17.60 -6.66
N GLY A 215 0.19 18.85 -6.86
CA GLY A 215 0.20 19.87 -5.81
C GLY A 215 -0.54 19.40 -4.56
N GLY A 216 0.12 19.48 -3.39
CA GLY A 216 -0.43 19.01 -2.12
C GLY A 216 -0.66 17.51 -2.01
N ALA A 217 -0.19 16.69 -2.95
CA ALA A 217 -0.33 15.23 -2.90
C ALA A 217 0.50 14.62 -1.76
N TYR A 218 0.03 13.50 -1.20
CA TYR A 218 0.72 12.71 -0.18
C TYR A 218 1.53 11.62 -0.86
N LEU A 219 2.87 11.74 -0.82
CA LEU A 219 3.81 10.94 -1.61
C LEU A 219 4.71 10.04 -0.76
N SER A 220 4.37 9.80 0.50
CA SER A 220 5.18 8.98 1.40
C SER A 220 5.44 7.59 0.82
N GLU A 221 6.72 7.20 0.73
CA GLU A 221 7.18 5.94 0.16
C GLU A 221 6.74 5.68 -1.29
N ALA A 222 6.32 6.70 -2.03
CA ALA A 222 6.03 6.56 -3.45
C ALA A 222 7.31 6.38 -4.28
N ASP A 223 7.26 5.51 -5.29
CA ASP A 223 8.38 5.21 -6.18
C ASP A 223 8.15 5.80 -7.58
N PHE A 224 8.83 6.89 -7.88
CA PHE A 224 8.85 7.56 -9.20
C PHE A 224 10.14 7.26 -9.98
N SER A 225 10.89 6.19 -9.64
CA SER A 225 12.14 5.90 -10.32
C SER A 225 11.94 5.85 -11.83
N ASN A 226 12.79 6.54 -12.58
CA ASN A 226 12.74 6.68 -14.03
C ASN A 226 11.44 7.28 -14.60
N ALA A 227 10.54 7.81 -13.77
CA ALA A 227 9.32 8.46 -14.27
C ALA A 227 9.66 9.73 -15.07
N LYS A 228 8.82 10.07 -16.04
CA LYS A 228 8.93 11.31 -16.81
C LYS A 228 8.02 12.37 -16.17
N LEU A 229 8.59 13.28 -15.40
CA LEU A 229 7.88 14.33 -14.66
C LEU A 229 8.13 15.73 -15.24
N LYS A 230 8.54 15.83 -16.51
CA LYS A 230 8.83 17.13 -17.14
C LYS A 230 7.63 18.05 -17.04
N GLY A 231 7.82 19.25 -16.47
CA GLY A 231 6.76 20.25 -16.26
C GLY A 231 5.71 19.85 -15.22
N ALA A 232 5.93 18.80 -14.43
CA ALA A 232 5.04 18.40 -13.36
C ALA A 232 4.98 19.47 -12.24
N ARG A 233 3.83 19.62 -11.59
CA ARG A 233 3.67 20.47 -10.40
C ARG A 233 3.61 19.60 -9.16
N LEU A 234 4.56 19.79 -8.25
CA LEU A 234 4.62 19.13 -6.94
C LEU A 234 4.54 20.14 -5.80
N VAL A 235 4.01 21.33 -6.05
CA VAL A 235 3.91 22.41 -5.08
C VAL A 235 3.25 21.94 -3.79
N ASN A 236 3.91 22.15 -2.65
CA ASN A 236 3.44 21.72 -1.33
C ASN A 236 3.09 20.20 -1.26
N ALA A 237 3.70 19.36 -2.06
CA ALA A 237 3.55 17.91 -1.91
C ALA A 237 4.11 17.47 -0.54
N HIS A 238 3.44 16.49 0.09
CA HIS A 238 3.69 16.09 1.46
C HIS A 238 4.43 14.77 1.55
N LEU A 239 5.51 14.72 2.34
CA LEU A 239 6.13 13.51 2.84
C LEU A 239 5.96 13.45 4.36
N GLN A 240 5.69 12.28 4.92
CA GLN A 240 5.73 12.11 6.37
C GLN A 240 7.18 12.00 6.85
N ARG A 241 7.42 12.39 8.10
CA ARG A 241 8.74 12.29 8.73
C ARG A 241 9.20 10.84 8.70
N GLN A 242 10.35 10.54 8.07
CA GLN A 242 11.04 9.25 7.92
C GLN A 242 10.67 8.44 6.66
N ASP A 243 9.67 8.82 5.89
CA ASP A 243 9.31 8.14 4.66
C ASP A 243 10.22 8.60 3.50
N LYS A 244 10.41 7.72 2.54
CA LYS A 244 11.30 7.98 1.40
C LYS A 244 10.49 8.14 0.13
N LEU A 245 10.56 9.31 -0.48
CA LEU A 245 10.17 9.49 -1.88
C LEU A 245 11.33 9.05 -2.77
N ASN A 246 11.07 8.19 -3.73
CA ASN A 246 12.10 7.74 -4.66
C ASN A 246 11.91 8.43 -6.03
N LEU A 247 12.82 9.35 -6.35
CA LEU A 247 12.91 10.05 -7.62
C LEU A 247 14.18 9.67 -8.41
N ASN A 248 14.83 8.56 -8.04
CA ASN A 248 16.05 8.13 -8.68
C ASN A 248 15.84 7.89 -10.19
N GLY A 249 16.64 8.58 -11.01
CA GLY A 249 16.53 8.49 -12.47
C GLY A 249 15.32 9.17 -13.08
N ALA A 250 14.43 9.77 -12.27
CA ALA A 250 13.30 10.53 -12.78
C ALA A 250 13.73 11.74 -13.62
N ASP A 251 12.95 12.12 -14.61
CA ASP A 251 13.12 13.35 -15.36
C ASP A 251 12.20 14.43 -14.77
N VAL A 252 12.80 15.35 -14.02
CA VAL A 252 12.10 16.47 -13.36
C VAL A 252 12.39 17.82 -14.04
N SER A 253 12.81 17.80 -15.30
CA SER A 253 13.11 19.02 -16.07
C SER A 253 11.91 19.95 -16.11
N GLY A 254 12.08 21.18 -15.60
CA GLY A 254 11.01 22.17 -15.53
C GLY A 254 9.83 21.80 -14.62
N ALA A 255 10.01 20.85 -13.72
CA ALA A 255 9.02 20.58 -12.68
C ALA A 255 8.98 21.72 -11.66
N ASP A 256 7.79 22.09 -11.22
CA ASP A 256 7.60 23.05 -10.13
C ASP A 256 7.61 22.29 -8.79
N LEU A 257 8.68 22.45 -8.04
CA LEU A 257 8.91 21.81 -6.74
C LEU A 257 8.70 22.77 -5.57
N SER A 258 8.17 23.97 -5.81
CA SER A 258 8.01 25.00 -4.79
C SER A 258 7.27 24.50 -3.55
N GLY A 259 7.86 24.70 -2.38
CA GLY A 259 7.31 24.24 -1.10
C GLY A 259 7.17 22.73 -0.93
N ALA A 260 7.61 21.91 -1.89
CA ALA A 260 7.57 20.46 -1.76
C ALA A 260 8.47 19.99 -0.61
N ASP A 261 7.98 19.11 0.25
CA ASP A 261 8.80 18.44 1.29
C ASP A 261 9.53 17.24 0.67
N LEU A 262 10.84 17.40 0.50
CA LEU A 262 11.74 16.35 -0.02
C LEU A 262 12.59 15.72 1.10
N SER A 263 12.17 15.85 2.36
CA SER A 263 12.92 15.34 3.51
C SER A 263 13.09 13.81 3.43
N GLY A 264 14.35 13.35 3.25
CA GLY A 264 14.68 11.93 3.12
C GLY A 264 14.45 11.35 1.72
N ALA A 265 14.05 12.16 0.73
CA ALA A 265 13.87 11.68 -0.64
C ALA A 265 15.19 11.25 -1.28
N ASP A 266 15.12 10.24 -2.16
CA ASP A 266 16.23 9.83 -3.03
C ASP A 266 16.10 10.47 -4.42
N LEU A 267 16.92 11.48 -4.68
CA LEU A 267 16.99 12.23 -5.94
C LEU A 267 18.24 11.87 -6.75
N ARG A 268 19.01 10.86 -6.33
CA ARG A 268 20.23 10.43 -7.06
C ARG A 268 19.86 10.05 -8.48
N GLY A 269 20.62 10.53 -9.43
CA GLY A 269 20.35 10.27 -10.85
C GLY A 269 19.09 10.95 -11.40
N ALA A 270 18.37 11.76 -10.64
CA ALA A 270 17.30 12.62 -11.18
C ALA A 270 17.88 13.58 -12.21
N ARG A 271 17.18 13.73 -13.35
CA ARG A 271 17.63 14.51 -14.50
C ARG A 271 16.86 15.81 -14.61
N GLY A 272 17.56 16.87 -15.02
CA GLY A 272 16.94 18.18 -15.23
C GLY A 272 16.57 18.92 -13.95
N LEU A 273 17.08 18.48 -12.79
CA LEU A 273 16.95 19.17 -11.53
C LEU A 273 17.97 20.31 -11.46
N SER A 274 17.51 21.53 -11.15
CA SER A 274 18.37 22.70 -10.98
C SER A 274 18.56 23.08 -9.51
N GLN A 275 19.57 23.90 -9.22
CA GLN A 275 19.77 24.44 -7.87
C GLN A 275 18.59 25.33 -7.46
N GLU A 276 18.06 26.13 -8.38
CA GLU A 276 16.92 27.01 -8.14
C GLU A 276 15.67 26.21 -7.69
N GLN A 277 15.40 25.06 -8.35
CA GLN A 277 14.31 24.18 -7.91
C GLN A 277 14.54 23.66 -6.48
N ILE A 278 15.76 23.27 -6.14
CA ILE A 278 16.11 22.78 -4.80
C ILE A 278 16.02 23.90 -3.76
N ASP A 279 16.39 25.10 -4.14
CA ASP A 279 16.33 26.26 -3.26
C ASP A 279 14.91 26.72 -2.91
N LEU A 280 13.91 26.21 -3.60
CA LEU A 280 12.49 26.44 -3.30
C LEU A 280 11.82 25.25 -2.57
N THR A 281 12.61 24.27 -2.10
CA THR A 281 12.06 23.07 -1.45
C THR A 281 12.36 23.02 0.04
N ILE A 282 11.61 22.17 0.73
CA ILE A 282 11.87 21.76 2.10
C ILE A 282 12.65 20.44 2.05
N GLY A 283 13.67 20.32 2.88
CA GLY A 283 14.49 19.11 2.87
C GLY A 283 15.18 18.82 4.20
N SER A 284 16.03 17.80 4.19
CA SER A 284 16.78 17.40 5.37
C SER A 284 18.19 16.91 5.00
N ASN A 285 19.02 16.64 6.02
CA ASN A 285 20.33 16.02 5.85
C ASN A 285 20.25 14.58 5.30
N LYS A 286 19.07 13.97 5.32
CA LYS A 286 18.80 12.62 4.77
C LYS A 286 18.40 12.64 3.30
N THR A 287 18.11 13.81 2.73
CA THR A 287 17.79 13.94 1.31
C THR A 287 19.03 13.69 0.46
N GLU A 288 18.95 12.79 -0.49
CA GLU A 288 20.08 12.40 -1.36
C GLU A 288 19.94 13.13 -2.70
N LEU A 289 20.83 14.12 -2.95
CA LEU A 289 20.84 14.92 -4.16
C LEU A 289 21.73 14.33 -5.25
N PRO A 290 21.47 14.66 -6.54
CA PRO A 290 22.37 14.38 -7.64
C PRO A 290 23.74 15.08 -7.44
N GLU A 291 24.76 14.55 -8.13
CA GLU A 291 26.07 15.20 -8.16
C GLU A 291 25.96 16.63 -8.73
N GLY A 292 26.68 17.56 -8.10
CA GLY A 292 26.74 18.96 -8.51
C GLY A 292 25.67 19.88 -7.90
N LEU A 293 24.71 19.35 -7.18
CA LEU A 293 23.73 20.16 -6.42
C LEU A 293 24.07 20.22 -4.94
N ASN A 294 23.83 21.36 -4.34
CA ASN A 294 24.12 21.64 -2.93
C ASN A 294 22.84 21.65 -2.10
N ARG A 295 22.95 21.16 -0.86
CA ARG A 295 21.85 21.30 0.11
C ARG A 295 21.76 22.76 0.57
N PRO A 296 20.56 23.38 0.50
CA PRO A 296 20.34 24.68 1.09
C PRO A 296 20.67 24.71 2.58
N GLN A 297 21.27 25.78 3.08
CA GLN A 297 21.68 25.89 4.49
C GLN A 297 20.49 25.79 5.44
N TRP A 298 19.31 26.25 5.02
CA TRP A 298 18.09 26.22 5.83
C TRP A 298 17.48 24.83 5.97
N TRP A 299 17.89 23.81 5.20
CA TRP A 299 17.43 22.42 5.42
C TRP A 299 17.88 21.83 6.76
N SER A 300 18.81 22.49 7.46
CA SER A 300 19.18 22.18 8.85
C SER A 300 18.19 22.72 9.90
N LYS A 301 17.31 23.64 9.50
CA LYS A 301 16.31 24.25 10.38
C LYS A 301 15.06 23.37 10.53
N GLY A 302 14.18 23.74 11.47
CA GLY A 302 12.89 23.07 11.60
C GLY A 302 11.98 23.30 10.38
N ILE A 303 11.07 22.37 10.10
CA ILE A 303 10.20 22.40 8.91
C ILE A 303 9.39 23.68 8.81
N GLU A 304 8.87 24.20 9.90
CA GLU A 304 8.07 25.44 9.91
C GLU A 304 8.91 26.66 9.52
N GLU A 305 10.16 26.70 9.95
CA GLU A 305 11.10 27.76 9.57
C GLU A 305 11.51 27.64 8.09
N GLN A 306 11.70 26.43 7.58
CA GLN A 306 11.96 26.18 6.17
C GLN A 306 10.78 26.66 5.30
N ARG A 307 9.55 26.31 5.66
CA ARG A 307 8.33 26.77 4.97
C ARG A 307 8.25 28.28 4.88
N ARG A 308 8.55 28.96 5.99
CA ARG A 308 8.56 30.41 6.00
C ARG A 308 9.60 30.99 5.04
N ILE A 309 10.83 30.45 5.02
CA ILE A 309 11.90 30.90 4.14
C ILE A 309 11.50 30.73 2.67
N VAL A 310 10.93 29.58 2.30
CA VAL A 310 10.48 29.31 0.93
C VAL A 310 9.38 30.27 0.52
N GLN A 311 8.37 30.49 1.35
CA GLN A 311 7.28 31.45 1.07
C GLN A 311 7.77 32.89 0.91
N GLU A 312 8.75 33.30 1.71
CA GLU A 312 9.36 34.63 1.59
C GLU A 312 10.18 34.81 0.30
N SER A 313 10.79 33.70 -0.22
CA SER A 313 11.53 33.74 -1.47
C SER A 313 10.59 33.77 -2.68
N GLU A 314 9.51 33.01 -2.69
CA GLU A 314 8.47 33.06 -3.74
C GLU A 314 7.82 34.46 -3.86
N GLY A 315 7.50 35.08 -2.74
CA GLY A 315 6.89 36.42 -2.73
C GLY A 315 7.81 37.54 -3.29
N ARG A 316 9.14 37.35 -3.23
CA ARG A 316 10.09 38.31 -3.83
C ARG A 316 10.21 38.16 -5.34
N GLU A 317 10.12 36.96 -5.88
CA GLU A 317 10.16 36.73 -7.32
C GLU A 317 8.92 37.28 -8.02
N ASP A 318 7.76 37.22 -7.37
CA ASP A 318 6.50 37.80 -7.88
C ASP A 318 6.54 39.34 -7.90
N GLU A 319 7.18 39.98 -6.91
CA GLU A 319 7.36 41.45 -6.85
C GLU A 319 8.35 41.94 -7.92
N GLU A 320 9.46 41.23 -8.17
CA GLU A 320 10.49 41.60 -9.15
C GLU A 320 10.00 41.42 -10.61
N ASN A 321 9.09 40.48 -10.85
CA ASN A 321 8.45 40.26 -12.16
C ASN A 321 7.21 41.15 -12.40
N SER A 322 6.75 41.92 -11.42
CA SER A 322 5.56 42.76 -11.51
C SER A 322 5.88 44.24 -11.79
N ASP A 323 7.14 44.63 -11.91
CA ASP A 323 7.53 46.00 -12.28
C ASP A 323 7.19 46.28 -13.78
N PRO A 324 6.28 47.18 -14.09
CA PRO A 324 5.92 47.52 -15.46
C PRO A 324 7.02 48.34 -16.13
N VAL A 325 7.48 47.87 -17.29
CA VAL A 325 8.25 48.72 -18.24
C VAL A 325 7.36 49.72 -18.95
#